data_3a630193d212a79e35c3d45522be7f53
#
_entry.id   3a630193d212a79e35c3d45522be7f53
#
_cell.length_a   1.000
_cell.length_b   1.000
_cell.length_c   1.000
_cell.angle_alpha   90.00
_cell.angle_beta   90.00
_cell.angle_gamma   90.00
#
_symmetry.space_group_name_H-M   'P 1'
#
loop_
_entity.id
_entity.type
_entity.pdbx_description
1 polymer ?
#
loop_
_entity_poly.entity_id
_entity_poly.type
_entity_poly.pdbx_seq_one_letter_code
_entity_poly.pdbx_strand_id
1 'polypeptide(L)'
;MYFITKAGAKAPIGGIMLNISGIHEGFVLDHIQAGMSFQIYHDLKLDQLDCTVAIIKNAKSNKMGKKDIIKVECPIEALDLDILGFIDHDITVNVIQGDKIVEKKELHLPAQVKNVICCKNPRCITSIEQELDQIFLLTDEEKEVYRCKYCEEKYTNPNRRR
;
A
#
# COMPACT_ATOMS: atom_id res chain seq x y z
N MET A 1 14.16 -23.46 -19.22
CA MET A 1 13.50 -24.78 -19.17
C MET A 1 12.36 -24.67 -18.18
N TYR A 2 11.13 -24.56 -18.65
CA TYR A 2 9.94 -24.40 -17.80
C TYR A 2 9.43 -25.78 -17.40
N PHE A 3 9.39 -26.07 -16.11
CA PHE A 3 8.64 -27.23 -15.62
C PHE A 3 7.24 -26.79 -15.21
N ILE A 4 6.28 -27.06 -16.09
CA ILE A 4 4.86 -27.05 -15.76
C ILE A 4 4.55 -28.43 -15.17
N THR A 5 4.39 -28.54 -13.86
CA THR A 5 3.81 -29.72 -13.25
C THR A 5 2.32 -29.54 -13.13
N LYS A 6 1.60 -30.37 -13.89
CA LYS A 6 0.16 -30.55 -13.81
C LYS A 6 -0.30 -31.00 -12.42
N ALA A 7 -1.46 -30.53 -12.07
CA ALA A 7 -2.29 -30.81 -10.92
C ALA A 7 -2.25 -32.25 -10.38
N GLY A 8 -2.34 -32.36 -9.04
CA GLY A 8 -2.88 -33.55 -8.40
C GLY A 8 -2.04 -34.22 -7.31
N ALA A 9 -1.10 -33.54 -6.66
CA ALA A 9 -0.52 -34.05 -5.45
C ALA A 9 -1.08 -33.31 -4.22
N LYS A 10 -1.92 -34.01 -3.43
CA LYS A 10 -2.22 -33.62 -2.06
C LYS A 10 -0.90 -33.53 -1.31
N ALA A 11 -0.45 -32.31 -0.98
CA ALA A 11 0.68 -32.10 -0.10
C ALA A 11 0.38 -32.75 1.27
N PRO A 12 1.37 -33.42 1.90
CA PRO A 12 1.18 -33.98 3.22
C PRO A 12 0.86 -32.86 4.20
N ILE A 13 -0.08 -33.15 5.09
CA ILE A 13 -0.49 -32.30 6.22
C ILE A 13 0.64 -32.31 7.27
N GLY A 14 1.71 -31.67 6.97
CA GLY A 14 2.73 -31.26 7.91
C GLY A 14 2.93 -29.78 7.67
N GLY A 15 2.41 -28.94 8.57
CA GLY A 15 2.45 -27.50 8.41
C GLY A 15 3.88 -27.02 8.30
N ILE A 16 4.34 -26.76 7.08
CA ILE A 16 5.54 -25.96 6.86
C ILE A 16 5.16 -24.55 7.31
N MET A 17 5.52 -24.24 8.56
CA MET A 17 5.43 -22.89 9.08
C MET A 17 6.47 -22.06 8.35
N LEU A 18 6.04 -21.16 7.48
CA LEU A 18 6.91 -20.16 6.88
C LEU A 18 7.40 -19.24 8.00
N ASN A 19 8.60 -19.51 8.51
CA ASN A 19 9.20 -18.71 9.56
C ASN A 19 9.92 -17.51 8.90
N ILE A 20 9.23 -16.37 8.82
CA ILE A 20 9.85 -15.11 8.43
C ILE A 20 10.34 -14.46 9.72
N SER A 21 11.66 -14.28 9.83
CA SER A 21 12.30 -13.63 10.98
C SER A 21 11.58 -12.34 11.38
N GLY A 22 11.51 -12.08 12.67
CA GLY A 22 11.02 -10.82 13.22
C GLY A 22 11.84 -9.65 12.68
N ILE A 23 11.28 -8.46 12.68
CA ILE A 23 11.97 -7.21 12.41
C ILE A 23 12.44 -6.66 13.74
N HIS A 24 13.73 -6.30 13.85
CA HIS A 24 14.25 -5.67 15.06
C HIS A 24 13.86 -4.19 15.14
N GLU A 25 13.98 -3.47 14.04
CA GLU A 25 13.58 -2.07 13.91
C GLU A 25 13.00 -1.83 12.53
N GLY A 26 11.83 -1.20 12.48
CA GLY A 26 11.16 -0.92 11.22
C GLY A 26 9.65 -0.83 11.36
N PHE A 27 8.94 -1.21 10.30
CA PHE A 27 7.47 -1.20 10.30
C PHE A 27 6.87 -2.38 9.53
N VAL A 28 5.64 -2.71 9.91
CA VAL A 28 4.86 -3.76 9.26
C VAL A 28 3.54 -3.17 8.79
N LEU A 29 3.28 -3.27 7.50
CA LEU A 29 1.98 -2.96 6.90
C LEU A 29 1.14 -4.23 6.93
N ASP A 30 0.08 -4.21 7.73
CA ASP A 30 -0.83 -5.34 7.93
C ASP A 30 -2.24 -5.02 7.39
N HIS A 31 -3.05 -6.04 7.18
CA HIS A 31 -4.39 -5.94 6.64
C HIS A 31 -4.46 -5.42 5.20
N ILE A 32 -3.39 -5.58 4.43
CA ILE A 32 -3.39 -5.29 3.00
C ILE A 32 -4.34 -6.27 2.30
N GLN A 33 -5.18 -5.75 1.41
CA GLN A 33 -6.04 -6.59 0.57
C GLN A 33 -5.19 -7.57 -0.24
N ALA A 34 -5.57 -8.85 -0.24
CA ALA A 34 -4.83 -9.88 -0.96
C ALA A 34 -4.67 -9.54 -2.45
N GLY A 35 -3.41 -9.52 -2.91
CA GLY A 35 -3.04 -9.17 -4.27
C GLY A 35 -2.54 -7.72 -4.45
N MET A 36 -2.72 -6.84 -3.47
CA MET A 36 -2.34 -5.42 -3.57
C MET A 36 -0.90 -5.12 -3.11
N SER A 37 -0.23 -6.07 -2.48
CA SER A 37 1.09 -5.85 -1.89
C SER A 37 2.14 -5.33 -2.88
N PHE A 38 2.17 -5.82 -4.11
CA PHE A 38 3.14 -5.35 -5.11
C PHE A 38 2.84 -3.94 -5.60
N GLN A 39 1.57 -3.58 -5.76
CA GLN A 39 1.20 -2.23 -6.13
C GLN A 39 1.61 -1.25 -5.03
N ILE A 40 1.31 -1.57 -3.76
CA ILE A 40 1.72 -0.75 -2.60
C ILE A 40 3.24 -0.63 -2.53
N TYR A 41 3.97 -1.71 -2.77
CA TYR A 41 5.43 -1.71 -2.83
C TYR A 41 5.98 -0.69 -3.84
N HIS A 42 5.38 -0.62 -5.03
CA HIS A 42 5.77 0.34 -6.06
C HIS A 42 5.30 1.76 -5.75
N ASP A 43 4.06 1.94 -5.31
CA ASP A 43 3.48 3.26 -5.04
C ASP A 43 4.21 3.97 -3.90
N LEU A 44 4.66 3.21 -2.89
CA LEU A 44 5.50 3.71 -1.80
C LEU A 44 6.98 3.80 -2.15
N LYS A 45 7.37 3.43 -3.39
CA LYS A 45 8.77 3.43 -3.85
C LYS A 45 9.71 2.64 -2.94
N LEU A 46 9.24 1.54 -2.36
CA LEU A 46 10.04 0.71 -1.46
C LEU A 46 11.23 0.04 -2.19
N ASP A 47 11.15 -0.09 -3.52
CA ASP A 47 12.22 -0.53 -4.40
C ASP A 47 13.41 0.44 -4.47
N GLN A 48 13.20 1.70 -4.08
CA GLN A 48 14.25 2.74 -4.06
C GLN A 48 14.93 2.87 -2.70
N LEU A 49 14.41 2.19 -1.68
CA LEU A 49 14.97 2.19 -0.33
C LEU A 49 16.05 1.12 -0.22
N ASP A 50 17.20 1.48 0.36
CA ASP A 50 18.25 0.52 0.72
C ASP A 50 17.92 -0.17 2.05
N CYS A 51 16.81 -0.91 2.05
CA CYS A 51 16.23 -1.55 3.23
C CYS A 51 15.82 -2.98 2.92
N THR A 52 15.85 -3.84 3.95
CA THR A 52 15.29 -5.18 3.83
C THR A 52 13.77 -5.13 3.77
N VAL A 53 13.18 -5.68 2.71
CA VAL A 53 11.73 -5.75 2.53
C VAL A 53 11.29 -7.21 2.35
N ALA A 54 10.30 -7.65 3.13
CA ALA A 54 9.66 -8.94 2.97
C ALA A 54 8.18 -8.78 2.66
N ILE A 55 7.71 -9.43 1.59
CA ILE A 55 6.31 -9.43 1.17
C ILE A 55 5.73 -10.82 1.39
N ILE A 56 4.65 -10.90 2.16
CA ILE A 56 3.91 -12.13 2.43
C ILE A 56 2.55 -12.01 1.76
N LYS A 57 2.32 -12.84 0.75
CA LYS A 57 1.03 -12.87 0.04
C LYS A 57 0.13 -13.97 0.57
N ASN A 58 -1.17 -13.68 0.56
CA ASN A 58 -2.21 -14.66 0.90
C ASN A 58 -2.05 -15.24 2.32
N ALA A 59 -1.55 -14.47 3.27
CA ALA A 59 -1.55 -14.87 4.68
C ALA A 59 -2.98 -15.09 5.17
N LYS A 60 -3.18 -16.11 6.01
CA LYS A 60 -4.51 -16.38 6.61
C LYS A 60 -4.93 -15.23 7.50
N SER A 61 -6.17 -14.78 7.37
CA SER A 61 -6.77 -13.73 8.18
C SER A 61 -8.17 -14.14 8.62
N ASN A 62 -8.43 -14.07 9.92
CA ASN A 62 -9.77 -14.36 10.44
C ASN A 62 -10.80 -13.30 10.00
N LYS A 63 -10.36 -12.05 9.81
CA LYS A 63 -11.23 -10.93 9.42
C LYS A 63 -11.47 -10.86 7.91
N MET A 64 -10.44 -11.15 7.10
CA MET A 64 -10.46 -10.94 5.65
C MET A 64 -10.36 -12.25 4.85
N GLY A 65 -10.29 -13.41 5.50
CA GLY A 65 -9.97 -14.69 4.87
C GLY A 65 -8.50 -14.78 4.45
N LYS A 66 -8.08 -13.92 3.55
CA LYS A 66 -6.70 -13.75 3.10
C LYS A 66 -6.30 -12.28 3.14
N LYS A 67 -5.06 -12.03 3.52
CA LYS A 67 -4.45 -10.70 3.50
C LYS A 67 -3.01 -10.77 3.00
N ASP A 68 -2.48 -9.65 2.55
CA ASP A 68 -1.06 -9.50 2.31
C ASP A 68 -0.42 -8.71 3.46
N ILE A 69 0.87 -8.89 3.67
CA ILE A 69 1.66 -8.21 4.70
C ILE A 69 2.98 -7.77 4.07
N ILE A 70 3.40 -6.54 4.35
CA ILE A 70 4.73 -6.04 3.97
C ILE A 70 5.50 -5.70 5.25
N LYS A 71 6.71 -6.25 5.38
CA LYS A 71 7.63 -5.95 6.47
C LYS A 71 8.83 -5.19 5.92
N VAL A 72 9.19 -4.08 6.56
CA VAL A 72 10.30 -3.23 6.12
C VAL A 72 11.20 -2.90 7.31
N GLU A 73 12.49 -3.19 7.18
CA GLU A 73 13.52 -2.82 8.16
C GLU A 73 14.09 -1.44 7.83
N CYS A 74 13.29 -0.42 8.04
CA CYS A 74 13.63 0.98 7.85
C CYS A 74 12.96 1.83 8.92
N PRO A 75 13.54 2.99 9.29
CA PRO A 75 12.85 3.96 10.13
C PRO A 75 11.49 4.36 9.52
N ILE A 76 10.49 4.61 10.37
CA ILE A 76 9.13 4.93 9.90
C ILE A 76 9.07 6.22 9.09
N GLU A 77 10.03 7.12 9.29
CA GLU A 77 10.17 8.37 8.55
C GLU A 77 10.41 8.17 7.05
N ALA A 78 10.88 6.98 6.65
CA ALA A 78 11.02 6.61 5.25
C ALA A 78 9.68 6.30 4.56
N LEU A 79 8.59 6.14 5.33
CA LEU A 79 7.26 5.82 4.83
C LEU A 79 6.40 7.07 4.70
N ASP A 80 5.87 7.31 3.50
CA ASP A 80 4.86 8.34 3.28
C ASP A 80 3.47 7.81 3.68
N LEU A 81 3.02 8.20 4.88
CA LEU A 81 1.73 7.77 5.43
C LEU A 81 0.53 8.38 4.69
N ASP A 82 0.70 9.57 4.10
CA ASP A 82 -0.37 10.22 3.33
C ASP A 82 -0.62 9.47 2.03
N ILE A 83 0.45 9.07 1.33
CA ILE A 83 0.32 8.23 0.13
C ILE A 83 -0.32 6.89 0.50
N LEU A 84 0.12 6.25 1.57
CA LEU A 84 -0.45 4.98 2.01
C LEU A 84 -1.93 5.12 2.39
N GLY A 85 -2.30 6.16 3.13
CA GLY A 85 -3.69 6.46 3.49
C GLY A 85 -4.58 6.74 2.27
N PHE A 86 -4.03 7.38 1.24
CA PHE A 86 -4.71 7.58 -0.04
C PHE A 86 -4.94 6.25 -0.80
N ILE A 87 -3.97 5.33 -0.78
CA ILE A 87 -4.08 4.04 -1.47
C ILE A 87 -5.11 3.15 -0.77
N ASP A 88 -4.97 2.98 0.54
CA ASP A 88 -5.85 2.14 1.37
C ASP A 88 -5.70 2.51 2.86
N HIS A 89 -6.63 3.30 3.37
CA HIS A 89 -6.62 3.75 4.76
C HIS A 89 -7.01 2.66 5.78
N ASP A 90 -7.48 1.49 5.33
CA ASP A 90 -7.77 0.34 6.20
C ASP A 90 -6.51 -0.47 6.57
N ILE A 91 -5.38 -0.17 5.95
CA ILE A 91 -4.10 -0.78 6.29
C ILE A 91 -3.67 -0.32 7.67
N THR A 92 -3.17 -1.25 8.47
CA THR A 92 -2.60 -0.95 9.79
C THR A 92 -1.09 -0.88 9.70
N VAL A 93 -0.49 0.20 10.18
CA VAL A 93 0.96 0.37 10.26
C VAL A 93 1.42 0.10 11.69
N ASN A 94 2.17 -0.98 11.89
CA ASN A 94 2.78 -1.31 13.17
C ASN A 94 4.25 -0.89 13.15
N VAL A 95 4.65 -0.01 14.05
CA VAL A 95 6.05 0.42 14.23
C VAL A 95 6.72 -0.52 15.22
N ILE A 96 7.88 -1.05 14.86
CA ILE A 96 8.63 -2.02 15.64
C ILE A 96 9.96 -1.41 16.07
N GLN A 97 10.28 -1.51 17.35
CA GLN A 97 11.57 -1.18 17.93
C GLN A 97 11.93 -2.22 18.99
N GLY A 98 13.16 -2.75 18.92
CA GLY A 98 13.61 -3.76 19.86
C GLY A 98 12.74 -5.01 19.86
N ASP A 99 12.37 -5.51 18.69
CA ASP A 99 11.54 -6.71 18.49
C ASP A 99 10.10 -6.61 19.01
N LYS A 100 9.65 -5.39 19.38
CA LYS A 100 8.31 -5.15 19.93
C LYS A 100 7.57 -4.08 19.13
N ILE A 101 6.26 -4.24 19.03
CA ILE A 101 5.39 -3.20 18.51
C ILE A 101 5.32 -2.08 19.55
N VAL A 102 5.87 -0.92 19.22
CA VAL A 102 5.87 0.27 20.08
C VAL A 102 4.72 1.22 19.77
N GLU A 103 4.27 1.23 18.53
CA GLU A 103 3.17 2.08 18.08
C GLU A 103 2.35 1.38 17.01
N LYS A 104 1.05 1.65 17.00
CA LYS A 104 0.13 1.23 15.94
C LYS A 104 -0.50 2.49 15.35
N LYS A 105 -0.16 2.80 14.11
CA LYS A 105 -0.69 3.97 13.42
C LYS A 105 -1.91 3.59 12.60
N GLU A 106 -2.98 4.33 12.77
CA GLU A 106 -4.14 4.32 11.89
C GLU A 106 -3.94 5.33 10.77
N LEU A 107 -4.37 4.98 9.57
CA LEU A 107 -4.26 5.84 8.41
C LEU A 107 -5.56 6.61 8.20
N HIS A 108 -5.45 7.79 7.62
CA HIS A 108 -6.57 8.64 7.24
C HIS A 108 -6.43 9.05 5.78
N LEU A 109 -7.56 9.38 5.16
CA LEU A 109 -7.54 9.99 3.83
C LEU A 109 -6.88 11.35 3.92
N PRO A 110 -5.79 11.63 3.17
CA PRO A 110 -5.16 12.93 3.19
C PRO A 110 -6.08 13.97 2.55
N ALA A 111 -6.12 15.18 3.11
CA ALA A 111 -6.90 16.28 2.55
C ALA A 111 -6.42 16.69 1.14
N GLN A 112 -5.16 16.42 0.83
CA GLN A 112 -4.53 16.72 -0.45
C GLN A 112 -3.51 15.65 -0.80
N VAL A 113 -3.45 15.29 -2.09
CA VAL A 113 -2.37 14.48 -2.66
C VAL A 113 -1.64 15.25 -3.75
N LYS A 114 -0.31 15.12 -3.77
CA LYS A 114 0.56 15.83 -4.70
C LYS A 114 1.40 14.84 -5.49
N ASN A 115 1.32 14.92 -6.84
CA ASN A 115 2.07 14.06 -7.75
C ASN A 115 1.87 12.54 -7.58
N VAL A 116 0.73 12.14 -7.02
CA VAL A 116 0.32 10.74 -6.87
C VAL A 116 -0.65 10.33 -7.99
N ILE A 117 -1.51 11.27 -8.39
CA ILE A 117 -2.50 11.08 -9.45
C ILE A 117 -2.21 12.08 -10.57
N CYS A 118 -2.32 11.61 -11.82
CA CYS A 118 -2.30 12.49 -13.00
C CYS A 118 -3.72 12.87 -13.41
N CYS A 119 -3.93 14.14 -13.73
CA CYS A 119 -5.20 14.63 -14.25
C CYS A 119 -5.49 14.01 -15.64
N LYS A 120 -6.70 13.45 -15.79
CA LYS A 120 -7.13 12.82 -17.06
C LYS A 120 -7.74 13.82 -18.06
N ASN A 121 -8.01 15.05 -17.63
CA ASN A 121 -8.56 16.07 -18.51
C ASN A 121 -7.45 16.63 -19.42
N PRO A 122 -7.52 16.42 -20.75
CA PRO A 122 -6.47 16.87 -21.67
C PRO A 122 -6.42 18.43 -21.81
N ARG A 123 -7.45 19.14 -21.33
CA ARG A 123 -7.51 20.60 -21.30
C ARG A 123 -7.04 21.19 -19.97
N CYS A 124 -6.64 20.34 -19.03
CA CYS A 124 -6.10 20.83 -17.77
C CYS A 124 -4.72 21.46 -17.99
N ILE A 125 -4.45 22.56 -17.29
CA ILE A 125 -3.11 23.19 -17.36
C ILE A 125 -1.99 22.21 -16.99
N THR A 126 -2.23 21.29 -16.05
CA THR A 126 -1.25 20.27 -15.65
C THR A 126 -1.03 19.17 -16.70
N SER A 127 -1.89 19.08 -17.70
CA SER A 127 -1.68 18.20 -18.86
C SER A 127 -0.86 18.89 -19.96
N ILE A 128 -0.75 20.21 -19.91
CA ILE A 128 -0.01 21.05 -20.87
C ILE A 128 1.36 21.41 -20.31
N GLU A 129 1.39 21.94 -19.08
CA GLU A 129 2.61 22.35 -18.36
C GLU A 129 3.07 21.22 -17.45
N GLN A 130 4.06 20.45 -17.92
CA GLN A 130 4.53 19.24 -17.21
C GLN A 130 5.32 19.55 -15.92
N GLU A 131 5.76 20.78 -15.74
CA GLU A 131 6.47 21.22 -14.53
C GLU A 131 5.53 21.56 -13.38
N LEU A 132 4.21 21.68 -13.65
CA LEU A 132 3.23 21.94 -12.61
C LEU A 132 2.92 20.68 -11.80
N ASP A 133 2.89 20.85 -10.49
CA ASP A 133 2.49 19.77 -9.60
C ASP A 133 1.04 19.34 -9.87
N GLN A 134 0.82 18.04 -9.95
CA GLN A 134 -0.50 17.43 -9.98
C GLN A 134 -1.07 17.43 -8.57
N ILE A 135 -2.03 18.32 -8.30
CA ILE A 135 -2.62 18.48 -6.96
C ILE A 135 -4.09 18.11 -7.02
N PHE A 136 -4.48 17.17 -6.15
CA PHE A 136 -5.87 16.76 -5.96
C PHE A 136 -6.31 16.98 -4.53
N LEU A 137 -7.50 17.53 -4.34
CA LEU A 137 -8.08 17.85 -3.05
C LEU A 137 -9.20 16.87 -2.74
N LEU A 138 -9.26 16.39 -1.49
CA LEU A 138 -10.38 15.58 -0.99
C LEU A 138 -11.64 16.45 -0.91
N THR A 139 -12.69 16.06 -1.62
CA THR A 139 -13.95 16.82 -1.67
C THR A 139 -15.13 16.05 -1.09
N ASP A 140 -15.02 14.73 -0.99
CA ASP A 140 -16.04 13.86 -0.38
C ASP A 140 -15.32 12.69 0.27
N GLU A 141 -15.23 12.72 1.59
CA GLU A 141 -14.53 11.73 2.40
C GLU A 141 -15.27 10.37 2.39
N GLU A 142 -16.60 10.39 2.49
CA GLU A 142 -17.41 9.16 2.50
C GLU A 142 -17.28 8.38 1.18
N LYS A 143 -17.21 9.11 0.07
CA LYS A 143 -17.07 8.52 -1.26
C LYS A 143 -15.62 8.46 -1.75
N GLU A 144 -14.67 8.94 -0.93
CA GLU A 144 -13.24 9.01 -1.27
C GLU A 144 -12.99 9.69 -2.60
N VAL A 145 -13.66 10.84 -2.81
CA VAL A 145 -13.59 11.60 -4.04
C VAL A 145 -12.56 12.71 -3.92
N TYR A 146 -11.59 12.67 -4.81
CA TYR A 146 -10.63 13.75 -5.01
C TYR A 146 -10.94 14.52 -6.28
N ARG A 147 -10.63 15.82 -6.29
CA ARG A 147 -10.75 16.67 -7.48
C ARG A 147 -9.46 17.39 -7.77
N CYS A 148 -9.14 17.49 -9.06
CA CYS A 148 -8.01 18.28 -9.53
C CYS A 148 -8.17 19.74 -9.08
N LYS A 149 -7.15 20.30 -8.46
CA LYS A 149 -7.13 21.69 -7.98
C LYS A 149 -7.36 22.73 -9.10
N TYR A 150 -6.99 22.39 -10.34
CA TYR A 150 -6.98 23.32 -11.46
C TYR A 150 -8.24 23.26 -12.34
N CYS A 151 -8.76 22.07 -12.60
CA CYS A 151 -9.89 21.87 -13.52
C CYS A 151 -11.07 21.13 -12.88
N GLU A 152 -10.97 20.75 -11.61
CA GLU A 152 -12.00 20.05 -10.85
C GLU A 152 -12.37 18.65 -11.38
N GLU A 153 -11.58 18.10 -12.30
CA GLU A 153 -11.77 16.74 -12.78
C GLU A 153 -11.78 15.75 -11.62
N LYS A 154 -12.78 14.89 -11.60
CA LYS A 154 -13.05 13.96 -10.52
C LYS A 154 -12.14 12.73 -10.62
N TYR A 155 -11.57 12.34 -9.49
CA TYR A 155 -10.89 11.06 -9.31
C TYR A 155 -11.53 10.29 -8.18
N THR A 156 -11.76 9.00 -8.40
CA THR A 156 -12.20 8.05 -7.37
C THR A 156 -11.22 6.88 -7.37
N ASN A 157 -10.75 6.47 -6.20
CA ASN A 157 -9.79 5.38 -6.08
C ASN A 157 -10.39 4.07 -6.63
N PRO A 158 -9.80 3.46 -7.68
CA PRO A 158 -10.32 2.21 -8.25
C PRO A 158 -10.17 1.02 -7.31
N ASN A 159 -9.26 1.08 -6.34
CA ASN A 159 -8.95 0.01 -5.40
C ASN A 159 -9.73 0.13 -4.08
N ARG A 160 -10.69 1.05 -4.02
CA ARG A 160 -11.54 1.23 -2.84
C ARG A 160 -12.18 -0.10 -2.41
N ARG A 161 -12.03 -0.43 -1.14
CA ARG A 161 -12.76 -1.57 -0.53
C ARG A 161 -14.25 -1.23 -0.51
N ARG A 162 -15.08 -2.14 -0.98
CA ARG A 162 -16.54 -2.02 -0.96
C ARG A 162 -17.12 -2.69 0.27
#